data_ab5a50ef78f9e39f0bfa32ba389ceeec
#
_entry.id   ab5a50ef78f9e39f0bfa32ba389ceeec
#
_cell.length_a   1.000
_cell.length_b   1.000
_cell.length_c   1.000
_cell.angle_alpha   90.00
_cell.angle_beta   90.00
_cell.angle_gamma   90.00
#
_symmetry.space_group_name_H-M   'P 1'
#
loop_
_entity.id
_entity.type
_entity.pdbx_description
1 polymer ?
#
loop_
_entity_poly.entity_id
_entity_poly.type
_entity_poly.pdbx_seq_one_letter_code
_entity_poly.pdbx_strand_id
1 'polypeptide(L)'
;MAGEYLAAGDESLQNKYISPVAEAESFAYCRFMPSAEEDTDEDILLQALLAAAQTAEGRDMAYELDMKSWLFTAWGSLYKKFAQPRQECKNAVIRERVKLNRMTGYLTEHCNEKLTLSAMAEACQVSTGDFCRFFKKHMEMTPFEYLQKCRIWNSMDAVLEKTASMGDIAVENGFAGASYFSETFRKEMGCSPADYRKWYRGLSDECPIITGENKEESAKVSKKDKKGKSGKNVPSYLL
;
A
#
# COMPACT_ATOMS: atom_id res chain seq x y z
N MET A 1 3.72 4.80 -10.13
CA MET A 1 4.45 5.59 -9.12
C MET A 1 5.81 4.99 -8.74
N ALA A 2 5.94 3.74 -8.26
CA ALA A 2 7.27 3.19 -7.95
C ALA A 2 8.21 3.12 -9.17
N GLY A 3 7.69 2.80 -10.37
CA GLY A 3 8.48 2.70 -11.59
C GLY A 3 9.05 4.04 -12.08
N GLU A 4 8.33 5.14 -11.91
CA GLU A 4 8.80 6.48 -12.31
C GLU A 4 10.01 6.93 -11.47
N TYR A 5 10.03 6.59 -10.19
CA TYR A 5 11.19 6.86 -9.33
C TYR A 5 12.43 6.05 -9.71
N LEU A 6 12.25 4.82 -10.18
CA LEU A 6 13.35 3.93 -10.54
C LEU A 6 13.98 4.28 -11.89
N ALA A 7 13.19 4.75 -12.85
CA ALA A 7 13.69 5.10 -14.18
C ALA A 7 14.15 6.55 -14.30
N ALA A 8 13.78 7.45 -13.36
CA ALA A 8 14.19 8.86 -13.32
C ALA A 8 14.10 9.60 -14.68
N GLY A 9 13.10 9.26 -15.51
CA GLY A 9 12.91 9.85 -16.85
C GLY A 9 13.76 9.23 -17.97
N ASP A 10 14.52 8.18 -17.69
CA ASP A 10 15.23 7.42 -18.73
C ASP A 10 14.28 6.40 -19.39
N GLU A 11 13.80 6.72 -20.56
CA GLU A 11 12.87 5.90 -21.35
C GLU A 11 13.44 4.51 -21.69
N SER A 12 14.75 4.38 -21.78
CA SER A 12 15.44 3.11 -22.03
C SER A 12 15.36 2.18 -20.81
N LEU A 13 15.59 2.71 -19.61
CA LEU A 13 15.45 1.94 -18.36
C LEU A 13 13.99 1.61 -18.10
N GLN A 14 13.07 2.56 -18.36
CA GLN A 14 11.64 2.36 -18.23
C GLN A 14 11.19 1.16 -19.07
N ASN A 15 11.47 1.18 -20.37
CA ASN A 15 11.02 0.13 -21.30
C ASN A 15 11.69 -1.22 -21.05
N LYS A 16 12.96 -1.22 -20.62
CA LYS A 16 13.71 -2.47 -20.42
C LYS A 16 13.42 -3.17 -19.13
N TYR A 17 13.25 -2.43 -18.02
CA TYR A 17 13.19 -3.03 -16.69
C TYR A 17 11.89 -2.76 -15.92
N ILE A 18 11.18 -1.66 -16.24
CA ILE A 18 9.96 -1.31 -15.50
C ILE A 18 8.73 -1.86 -16.21
N SER A 19 8.53 -1.51 -17.49
CA SER A 19 7.36 -1.94 -18.26
C SER A 19 7.15 -3.47 -18.25
N PRO A 20 8.17 -4.32 -18.41
CA PRO A 20 7.96 -5.78 -18.39
C PRO A 20 7.40 -6.31 -17.08
N VAL A 21 7.66 -5.65 -15.97
CA VAL A 21 7.11 -6.03 -14.66
C VAL A 21 5.75 -5.37 -14.44
N ALA A 22 5.64 -4.05 -14.67
CA ALA A 22 4.42 -3.29 -14.42
C ALA A 22 3.26 -3.70 -15.33
N GLU A 23 3.55 -4.06 -16.58
CA GLU A 23 2.57 -4.52 -17.58
C GLU A 23 2.35 -6.03 -17.55
N ALA A 24 3.13 -6.77 -16.75
CA ALA A 24 2.96 -8.21 -16.63
C ALA A 24 1.55 -8.53 -16.08
N GLU A 25 0.73 -9.22 -16.86
CA GLU A 25 -0.61 -9.66 -16.44
C GLU A 25 -0.60 -10.42 -15.11
N SER A 26 0.58 -10.95 -14.74
CA SER A 26 0.81 -11.69 -13.51
C SER A 26 1.10 -10.81 -12.28
N PHE A 27 1.34 -9.51 -12.44
CA PHE A 27 1.78 -8.61 -11.37
C PHE A 27 0.65 -7.99 -10.53
N ALA A 28 -0.61 -8.11 -10.95
CA ALA A 28 -1.74 -7.45 -10.31
C ALA A 28 -1.90 -7.70 -8.82
N TYR A 29 -1.62 -8.91 -8.39
CA TYR A 29 -1.63 -9.30 -6.99
C TYR A 29 -0.71 -10.50 -6.78
N CYS A 30 0.37 -10.31 -6.05
CA CYS A 30 1.25 -11.37 -5.62
C CYS A 30 1.42 -11.32 -4.11
N ARG A 31 1.21 -12.45 -3.46
CA ARG A 31 1.55 -12.64 -2.06
C ARG A 31 2.94 -13.27 -2.00
N PHE A 32 3.83 -12.61 -1.29
CA PHE A 32 5.16 -13.11 -1.00
C PHE A 32 5.16 -13.68 0.42
N MET A 33 5.68 -14.89 0.58
CA MET A 33 5.81 -15.54 1.87
C MET A 33 7.28 -15.91 2.06
N PRO A 34 7.84 -15.75 3.26
CA PRO A 34 9.17 -16.24 3.56
C PRO A 34 9.27 -17.72 3.20
N SER A 35 10.32 -18.10 2.49
CA SER A 35 10.60 -19.49 2.15
C SER A 35 11.33 -20.21 3.30
N ALA A 36 11.20 -21.53 3.36
CA ALA A 36 12.04 -22.36 4.22
C ALA A 36 13.44 -22.56 3.63
N GLU A 37 13.63 -22.26 2.36
CA GLU A 37 14.93 -22.28 1.67
C GLU A 37 15.52 -20.87 1.73
N GLU A 38 16.72 -20.72 2.27
CA GLU A 38 17.43 -19.45 2.34
C GLU A 38 17.86 -18.98 0.94
N ASP A 39 17.95 -17.65 0.73
CA ASP A 39 18.41 -16.99 -0.51
C ASP A 39 17.50 -17.15 -1.74
N THR A 40 16.22 -17.32 -1.58
CA THR A 40 15.29 -17.23 -2.71
C THR A 40 15.10 -15.77 -3.17
N ASP A 41 14.72 -15.56 -4.45
CA ASP A 41 14.40 -14.22 -4.95
C ASP A 41 13.23 -13.57 -4.15
N GLU A 42 12.36 -14.37 -3.52
CA GLU A 42 11.29 -13.89 -2.64
C GLU A 42 11.83 -13.40 -1.29
N ASP A 43 12.79 -14.10 -0.71
CA ASP A 43 13.43 -13.68 0.55
C ASP A 43 14.27 -12.43 0.34
N ILE A 44 15.01 -12.34 -0.77
CA ILE A 44 15.76 -11.13 -1.14
C ILE A 44 14.81 -9.94 -1.29
N LEU A 45 13.64 -10.13 -1.92
CA LEU A 45 12.62 -9.09 -2.04
C LEU A 45 12.11 -8.61 -0.67
N LEU A 46 11.72 -9.55 0.19
CA LEU A 46 11.18 -9.22 1.51
C LEU A 46 12.22 -8.55 2.39
N GLN A 47 13.47 -9.04 2.40
CA GLN A 47 14.58 -8.44 3.14
C GLN A 47 14.89 -7.02 2.64
N ALA A 48 14.91 -6.81 1.32
CA ALA A 48 15.17 -5.49 0.73
C ALA A 48 14.05 -4.49 1.09
N LEU A 49 12.78 -4.91 1.08
CA LEU A 49 11.68 -4.05 1.49
C LEU A 49 11.73 -3.71 2.99
N LEU A 50 12.08 -4.69 3.83
CA LEU A 50 12.25 -4.46 5.26
C LEU A 50 13.42 -3.50 5.55
N ALA A 51 14.56 -3.69 4.87
CA ALA A 51 15.72 -2.82 4.99
C ALA A 51 15.41 -1.39 4.51
N ALA A 52 14.64 -1.23 3.42
CA ALA A 52 14.19 0.08 2.96
C ALA A 52 13.30 0.78 4.00
N ALA A 53 12.39 0.05 4.65
CA ALA A 53 11.55 0.59 5.71
C ALA A 53 12.38 1.02 6.94
N GLN A 54 13.31 0.20 7.39
CA GLN A 54 14.20 0.51 8.52
C GLN A 54 15.10 1.73 8.21
N THR A 55 15.62 1.82 6.99
CA THR A 55 16.42 2.97 6.53
C THR A 55 15.58 4.26 6.56
N ALA A 56 14.32 4.18 6.13
CA ALA A 56 13.40 5.32 6.16
C ALA A 56 13.06 5.78 7.61
N GLU A 57 13.05 4.87 8.57
CA GLU A 57 12.85 5.19 10.00
C GLU A 57 14.07 5.85 10.61
N GLY A 58 15.28 5.35 10.31
CA GLY A 58 16.54 5.85 10.90
C GLY A 58 16.91 7.26 10.45
N ARG A 59 16.56 7.66 9.24
CA ARG A 59 16.88 8.97 8.63
C ARG A 59 18.33 9.40 8.80
N ASP A 60 19.24 8.46 8.71
CA ASP A 60 20.68 8.73 8.77
C ASP A 60 21.12 9.56 7.55
N MET A 61 22.37 10.08 7.60
CA MET A 61 22.91 10.82 6.47
C MET A 61 22.88 10.00 5.18
N ALA A 62 22.24 10.53 4.14
CA ALA A 62 22.04 9.90 2.83
C ALA A 62 21.03 8.72 2.81
N TYR A 63 20.12 8.63 3.78
CA TYR A 63 19.09 7.58 3.87
C TYR A 63 18.27 7.42 2.58
N GLU A 64 18.05 8.51 1.82
CA GLU A 64 17.34 8.45 0.54
C GLU A 64 18.08 7.62 -0.52
N LEU A 65 19.42 7.64 -0.51
CA LEU A 65 20.25 6.85 -1.42
C LEU A 65 20.21 5.37 -1.02
N ASP A 66 20.32 5.09 0.27
CA ASP A 66 20.26 3.73 0.80
C ASP A 66 18.88 3.13 0.58
N MET A 67 17.82 3.88 0.83
CA MET A 67 16.44 3.46 0.54
C MET A 67 16.23 3.15 -0.94
N LYS A 68 16.75 4.00 -1.84
CA LYS A 68 16.69 3.72 -3.29
C LYS A 68 17.45 2.46 -3.67
N SER A 69 18.61 2.22 -3.06
CA SER A 69 19.41 1.01 -3.29
C SER A 69 18.61 -0.24 -2.92
N TRP A 70 17.95 -0.27 -1.78
CA TRP A 70 17.08 -1.36 -1.37
C TRP A 70 15.88 -1.54 -2.29
N LEU A 71 15.25 -0.44 -2.74
CA LEU A 71 14.15 -0.51 -3.71
C LEU A 71 14.61 -1.05 -5.07
N PHE A 72 15.81 -0.73 -5.53
CA PHE A 72 16.38 -1.32 -6.75
C PHE A 72 16.63 -2.82 -6.58
N THR A 73 17.12 -3.25 -5.42
CA THR A 73 17.31 -4.67 -5.10
C THR A 73 15.98 -5.43 -5.12
N ALA A 74 14.97 -4.89 -4.45
CA ALA A 74 13.61 -5.44 -4.46
C ALA A 74 13.04 -5.52 -5.89
N TRP A 75 13.22 -4.46 -6.69
CA TRP A 75 12.77 -4.44 -8.08
C TRP A 75 13.49 -5.48 -8.94
N GLY A 76 14.78 -5.70 -8.72
CA GLY A 76 15.56 -6.73 -9.41
C GLY A 76 14.99 -8.14 -9.20
N SER A 77 14.57 -8.46 -7.98
CA SER A 77 13.90 -9.74 -7.66
C SER A 77 12.53 -9.85 -8.34
N LEU A 78 11.74 -8.77 -8.35
CA LEU A 78 10.48 -8.72 -9.09
C LEU A 78 10.72 -8.90 -10.60
N TYR A 79 11.72 -8.23 -11.17
CA TYR A 79 12.05 -8.37 -12.58
C TYR A 79 12.41 -9.81 -12.95
N LYS A 80 13.27 -10.46 -12.19
CA LYS A 80 13.62 -11.87 -12.41
C LYS A 80 12.39 -12.78 -12.36
N LYS A 81 11.45 -12.51 -11.45
CA LYS A 81 10.23 -13.31 -11.28
C LYS A 81 9.19 -13.07 -12.38
N PHE A 82 9.00 -11.84 -12.83
CA PHE A 82 7.87 -11.44 -13.68
C PHE A 82 8.23 -11.12 -15.13
N ALA A 83 9.46 -10.69 -15.43
CA ALA A 83 9.88 -10.35 -16.78
C ALA A 83 10.24 -11.57 -17.64
N GLN A 84 10.35 -12.75 -17.07
CA GLN A 84 10.58 -13.96 -17.88
C GLN A 84 9.28 -14.39 -18.57
N PRO A 85 9.31 -14.76 -19.86
CA PRO A 85 8.16 -15.33 -20.54
C PRO A 85 7.80 -16.66 -19.86
N ARG A 86 6.74 -16.66 -19.07
CA ARG A 86 6.25 -17.88 -18.42
C ARG A 86 5.63 -18.81 -19.44
N GLN A 87 6.18 -20.03 -19.48
CA GLN A 87 5.55 -21.18 -20.10
C GLN A 87 4.16 -21.40 -19.45
N GLU A 88 3.11 -21.29 -20.26
CA GLU A 88 1.71 -21.67 -20.06
C GLU A 88 1.19 -21.79 -18.61
N CYS A 89 0.88 -20.67 -17.97
CA CYS A 89 -0.05 -20.66 -16.86
C CYS A 89 -1.48 -20.93 -17.37
N LYS A 90 -2.14 -21.92 -16.79
CA LYS A 90 -3.51 -22.36 -17.10
C LYS A 90 -4.44 -21.17 -17.32
N ASN A 91 -5.10 -21.09 -18.46
CA ASN A 91 -6.02 -20.03 -18.90
C ASN A 91 -7.02 -19.48 -17.84
N ALA A 92 -7.35 -20.27 -16.82
CA ALA A 92 -8.22 -19.86 -15.73
C ALA A 92 -7.58 -18.86 -14.76
N VAL A 93 -6.32 -19.06 -14.39
CA VAL A 93 -5.58 -18.16 -13.47
C VAL A 93 -5.32 -16.81 -14.13
N ILE A 94 -5.01 -16.81 -15.42
CA ILE A 94 -4.83 -15.57 -16.19
C ILE A 94 -6.13 -14.77 -16.25
N ARG A 95 -7.28 -15.43 -16.50
CA ARG A 95 -8.58 -14.75 -16.53
C ARG A 95 -8.96 -14.15 -15.17
N GLU A 96 -8.72 -14.86 -14.08
CA GLU A 96 -8.98 -14.32 -12.73
C GLU A 96 -8.11 -13.10 -12.44
N ARG A 97 -6.86 -13.10 -12.86
CA ARG A 97 -5.92 -11.97 -12.70
C ARG A 97 -6.33 -10.77 -13.55
N VAL A 98 -6.61 -10.96 -14.83
CA VAL A 98 -7.11 -9.89 -15.71
C VAL A 98 -8.40 -9.27 -15.15
N LYS A 99 -9.30 -10.10 -14.61
CA LYS A 99 -10.52 -9.63 -13.95
C LYS A 99 -10.20 -8.80 -12.70
N LEU A 100 -9.29 -9.26 -11.86
CA LEU A 100 -8.88 -8.53 -10.65
C LEU A 100 -8.22 -7.20 -11.01
N ASN A 101 -7.31 -7.18 -12.00
CA ASN A 101 -6.67 -5.96 -12.48
C ASN A 101 -7.67 -4.92 -12.97
N ARG A 102 -8.68 -5.35 -13.73
CA ARG A 102 -9.75 -4.45 -14.17
C ARG A 102 -10.49 -3.85 -12.98
N MET A 103 -10.80 -4.66 -11.96
CA MET A 103 -11.50 -4.19 -10.76
C MET A 103 -10.65 -3.20 -9.95
N THR A 104 -9.39 -3.53 -9.66
CA THR A 104 -8.49 -2.67 -8.89
C THR A 104 -8.11 -1.41 -9.68
N GLY A 105 -7.83 -1.53 -10.98
CA GLY A 105 -7.55 -0.41 -11.87
C GLY A 105 -8.69 0.60 -11.89
N TYR A 106 -9.91 0.14 -12.13
CA TYR A 106 -11.09 1.00 -12.10
C TYR A 106 -11.26 1.74 -10.76
N LEU A 107 -11.11 1.02 -9.64
CA LEU A 107 -11.21 1.64 -8.32
C LEU A 107 -10.11 2.68 -8.06
N THR A 108 -8.91 2.45 -8.56
CA THR A 108 -7.78 3.36 -8.39
C THR A 108 -7.94 4.61 -9.26
N GLU A 109 -8.34 4.46 -10.52
CA GLU A 109 -8.55 5.57 -11.46
C GLU A 109 -9.69 6.50 -11.04
N HIS A 110 -10.77 5.92 -10.49
CA HIS A 110 -11.98 6.67 -10.10
C HIS A 110 -12.13 6.87 -8.59
N CYS A 111 -11.07 6.69 -7.81
CA CYS A 111 -11.15 6.68 -6.35
C CYS A 111 -11.68 8.01 -5.77
N ASN A 112 -11.44 9.14 -6.43
CA ASN A 112 -11.88 10.47 -5.98
C ASN A 112 -13.36 10.73 -6.26
N GLU A 113 -14.02 9.88 -7.05
CA GLU A 113 -15.42 10.04 -7.43
C GLU A 113 -16.37 9.37 -6.42
N LYS A 114 -17.66 9.75 -6.50
CA LYS A 114 -18.72 9.05 -5.77
C LYS A 114 -19.05 7.72 -6.48
N LEU A 115 -18.38 6.68 -6.10
CA LEU A 115 -18.60 5.35 -6.64
C LEU A 115 -19.71 4.61 -5.89
N THR A 116 -20.62 4.01 -6.65
CA THR A 116 -21.60 3.03 -6.15
C THR A 116 -21.16 1.62 -6.51
N LEU A 117 -21.59 0.63 -5.73
CA LEU A 117 -21.28 -0.77 -6.04
C LEU A 117 -21.82 -1.19 -7.43
N SER A 118 -22.96 -0.63 -7.83
CA SER A 118 -23.56 -0.88 -9.15
C SER A 118 -22.64 -0.37 -10.26
N ALA A 119 -22.16 0.87 -10.16
CA ALA A 119 -21.25 1.47 -11.15
C ALA A 119 -19.92 0.69 -11.25
N MET A 120 -19.35 0.29 -10.11
CA MET A 120 -18.12 -0.53 -10.09
C MET A 120 -18.32 -1.88 -10.81
N ALA A 121 -19.43 -2.56 -10.53
CA ALA A 121 -19.74 -3.86 -11.12
C ALA A 121 -20.04 -3.76 -12.62
N GLU A 122 -20.80 -2.72 -13.03
CA GLU A 122 -21.12 -2.43 -14.42
C GLU A 122 -19.87 -2.15 -15.26
N ALA A 123 -18.98 -1.28 -14.77
CA ALA A 123 -17.70 -0.98 -15.42
C ALA A 123 -16.83 -2.23 -15.62
N CYS A 124 -16.92 -3.17 -14.69
CA CYS A 124 -16.20 -4.45 -14.77
C CYS A 124 -16.99 -5.55 -15.49
N GLN A 125 -18.21 -5.26 -15.99
CA GLN A 125 -19.09 -6.20 -16.70
C GLN A 125 -19.42 -7.47 -15.89
N VAL A 126 -19.72 -7.28 -14.60
CA VAL A 126 -20.10 -8.37 -13.68
C VAL A 126 -21.31 -7.97 -12.84
N SER A 127 -21.97 -8.94 -12.20
CA SER A 127 -23.00 -8.63 -11.21
C SER A 127 -22.39 -8.05 -9.93
N THR A 128 -23.14 -7.24 -9.19
CA THR A 128 -22.68 -6.68 -7.90
C THR A 128 -22.29 -7.75 -6.88
N GLY A 129 -23.03 -8.86 -6.87
CA GLY A 129 -22.73 -10.01 -6.00
C GLY A 129 -21.43 -10.71 -6.39
N ASP A 130 -21.18 -10.88 -7.69
CA ASP A 130 -19.93 -11.49 -8.18
C ASP A 130 -18.75 -10.55 -7.97
N PHE A 131 -18.94 -9.23 -8.16
CA PHE A 131 -17.92 -8.24 -7.88
C PHE A 131 -17.44 -8.36 -6.43
N CYS A 132 -18.36 -8.29 -5.47
CA CYS A 132 -18.00 -8.36 -4.05
C CYS A 132 -17.37 -9.69 -3.66
N ARG A 133 -17.93 -10.81 -4.09
CA ARG A 133 -17.41 -12.15 -3.76
C ARG A 133 -16.02 -12.37 -4.34
N PHE A 134 -15.84 -12.03 -5.62
CA PHE A 134 -14.58 -12.19 -6.32
C PHE A 134 -13.51 -11.28 -5.72
N PHE A 135 -13.82 -10.00 -5.51
CA PHE A 135 -12.91 -9.03 -4.94
C PHE A 135 -12.46 -9.44 -3.53
N LYS A 136 -13.41 -9.79 -2.66
CA LYS A 136 -13.11 -10.22 -1.28
C LYS A 136 -12.30 -11.52 -1.24
N LYS A 137 -12.56 -12.47 -2.15
CA LYS A 137 -11.78 -13.71 -2.26
C LYS A 137 -10.31 -13.45 -2.56
N HIS A 138 -10.00 -12.46 -3.43
CA HIS A 138 -8.64 -12.24 -3.91
C HIS A 138 -7.90 -11.14 -3.14
N MET A 139 -8.60 -10.13 -2.63
CA MET A 139 -8.01 -9.00 -1.92
C MET A 139 -8.13 -9.09 -0.39
N GLU A 140 -8.87 -10.08 0.13
CA GLU A 140 -9.18 -10.29 1.55
C GLU A 140 -9.90 -9.10 2.21
N MET A 141 -10.37 -8.14 1.41
CA MET A 141 -11.12 -6.94 1.83
C MET A 141 -12.26 -6.64 0.87
N THR A 142 -13.19 -5.80 1.30
CA THR A 142 -14.29 -5.34 0.44
C THR A 142 -13.83 -4.30 -0.57
N PRO A 143 -14.56 -4.11 -1.70
CA PRO A 143 -14.26 -3.05 -2.66
C PRO A 143 -14.24 -1.64 -2.05
N PHE A 144 -15.13 -1.37 -1.09
CA PHE A 144 -15.16 -0.07 -0.41
C PHE A 144 -14.01 0.13 0.56
N GLU A 145 -13.54 -0.90 1.26
CA GLU A 145 -12.32 -0.82 2.09
C GLU A 145 -11.10 -0.54 1.21
N TYR A 146 -10.99 -1.20 0.06
CA TYR A 146 -9.94 -0.92 -0.90
C TYR A 146 -10.01 0.52 -1.44
N LEU A 147 -11.21 0.98 -1.82
CA LEU A 147 -11.43 2.34 -2.27
C LEU A 147 -11.00 3.38 -1.22
N GLN A 148 -11.32 3.15 0.06
CA GLN A 148 -10.88 4.01 1.14
C GLN A 148 -9.35 4.07 1.25
N LYS A 149 -8.68 2.93 1.12
CA LYS A 149 -7.21 2.87 1.08
C LYS A 149 -6.65 3.68 -0.08
N CYS A 150 -7.16 3.50 -1.30
CA CYS A 150 -6.73 4.28 -2.47
C CYS A 150 -6.89 5.79 -2.22
N ARG A 151 -8.01 6.23 -1.65
CA ARG A 151 -8.25 7.64 -1.30
C ARG A 151 -7.25 8.18 -0.28
N ILE A 152 -6.93 7.41 0.75
CA ILE A 152 -5.90 7.80 1.73
C ILE A 152 -4.54 7.92 1.04
N TRP A 153 -4.14 6.94 0.23
CA TRP A 153 -2.87 6.97 -0.47
C TRP A 153 -2.76 8.18 -1.40
N ASN A 154 -3.81 8.48 -2.18
CA ASN A 154 -3.81 9.63 -3.08
C ASN A 154 -3.80 10.98 -2.32
N SER A 155 -4.29 11.02 -1.09
CA SER A 155 -4.29 12.23 -0.27
C SER A 155 -2.95 12.56 0.38
N MET A 156 -1.96 11.63 0.33
CA MET A 156 -0.72 11.76 1.10
C MET A 156 0.06 13.03 0.73
N ASP A 157 0.25 13.29 -0.55
CA ASP A 157 1.00 14.47 -1.01
C ASP A 157 0.29 15.76 -0.58
N ALA A 158 -1.03 15.84 -0.75
CA ALA A 158 -1.82 16.98 -0.31
C ALA A 158 -1.80 17.18 1.23
N VAL A 159 -1.76 16.08 1.98
CA VAL A 159 -1.58 16.15 3.44
C VAL A 159 -0.24 16.77 3.82
N LEU A 160 0.82 16.53 3.05
CA LEU A 160 2.15 17.09 3.31
C LEU A 160 2.28 18.57 2.90
N GLU A 161 1.49 19.04 1.94
CA GLU A 161 1.45 20.44 1.52
C GLU A 161 0.84 21.36 2.61
N LYS A 162 1.35 22.60 2.69
CA LYS A 162 0.90 23.58 3.72
C LYS A 162 -0.41 24.27 3.40
N THR A 163 -0.80 24.33 2.15
CA THR A 163 -1.80 25.24 1.61
C THR A 163 -3.22 24.74 1.73
N ALA A 164 -3.43 23.43 1.66
CA ALA A 164 -4.77 22.84 1.68
C ALA A 164 -5.27 22.56 3.10
N SER A 165 -6.52 22.89 3.38
CA SER A 165 -7.21 22.49 4.62
C SER A 165 -7.54 20.99 4.60
N MET A 166 -7.68 20.37 5.78
CA MET A 166 -8.08 18.95 5.84
C MET A 166 -9.50 18.72 5.26
N GLY A 167 -10.32 19.76 5.22
CA GLY A 167 -11.65 19.71 4.60
C GLY A 167 -11.55 19.63 3.07
N ASP A 168 -10.71 20.47 2.48
CA ASP A 168 -10.51 20.50 1.03
C ASP A 168 -9.87 19.18 0.56
N ILE A 169 -8.81 18.74 1.24
CA ILE A 169 -8.16 17.46 0.98
C ILE A 169 -9.17 16.30 1.03
N ALA A 170 -10.05 16.29 2.02
CA ALA A 170 -11.08 15.26 2.15
C ALA A 170 -12.01 15.24 0.94
N VAL A 171 -12.52 16.39 0.53
CA VAL A 171 -13.46 16.52 -0.60
C VAL A 171 -12.79 16.15 -1.92
N GLU A 172 -11.58 16.64 -2.18
CA GLU A 172 -10.80 16.36 -3.40
C GLU A 172 -10.47 14.87 -3.55
N ASN A 173 -10.32 14.15 -2.43
CA ASN A 173 -10.08 12.71 -2.41
C ASN A 173 -11.36 11.87 -2.19
N GLY A 174 -12.55 12.45 -2.46
CA GLY A 174 -13.81 11.71 -2.49
C GLY A 174 -14.40 11.34 -1.14
N PHE A 175 -13.92 11.94 -0.02
CA PHE A 175 -14.53 11.77 1.29
C PHE A 175 -15.70 12.72 1.49
N ALA A 176 -16.67 12.31 2.31
CA ALA A 176 -17.83 13.14 2.61
C ALA A 176 -17.50 14.38 3.49
N GLY A 177 -16.33 14.40 4.13
CA GLY A 177 -15.87 15.52 4.95
C GLY A 177 -14.65 15.19 5.79
N ALA A 178 -14.07 16.22 6.42
CA ALA A 178 -12.81 16.16 7.17
C ALA A 178 -12.82 15.17 8.33
N SER A 179 -13.95 15.03 9.04
CA SER A 179 -14.04 14.13 10.19
C SER A 179 -13.89 12.66 9.76
N TYR A 180 -14.64 12.26 8.72
CA TYR A 180 -14.57 10.90 8.19
C TYR A 180 -13.22 10.60 7.54
N PHE A 181 -12.64 11.58 6.83
CA PHE A 181 -11.28 11.49 6.30
C PHE A 181 -10.26 11.24 7.42
N SER A 182 -10.29 12.05 8.49
CA SER A 182 -9.33 11.96 9.60
C SER A 182 -9.44 10.64 10.36
N GLU A 183 -10.67 10.13 10.54
CA GLU A 183 -10.91 8.83 11.15
C GLU A 183 -10.37 7.69 10.29
N THR A 184 -10.67 7.71 8.99
CA THR A 184 -10.18 6.72 8.04
C THR A 184 -8.67 6.77 7.92
N PHE A 185 -8.08 7.97 7.84
CA PHE A 185 -6.63 8.16 7.81
C PHE A 185 -5.97 7.56 9.05
N ARG A 186 -6.52 7.84 10.24
CA ARG A 186 -6.02 7.25 11.49
C ARG A 186 -6.12 5.74 11.51
N LYS A 187 -7.20 5.17 11.00
CA LYS A 187 -7.38 3.72 10.91
C LYS A 187 -6.33 3.07 10.00
N GLU A 188 -6.02 3.69 8.86
CA GLU A 188 -5.10 3.12 7.87
C GLU A 188 -3.62 3.43 8.20
N MET A 189 -3.33 4.61 8.75
CA MET A 189 -1.98 5.11 8.99
C MET A 189 -1.54 5.08 10.46
N GLY A 190 -2.43 4.69 11.38
CA GLY A 190 -2.14 4.66 12.82
C GLY A 190 -2.12 6.04 13.51
N CYS A 191 -2.10 7.14 12.77
CA CYS A 191 -2.01 8.50 13.30
C CYS A 191 -2.95 9.47 12.60
N SER A 192 -3.17 10.68 13.18
CA SER A 192 -3.97 11.69 12.49
C SER A 192 -3.22 12.32 11.31
N PRO A 193 -3.93 12.84 10.27
CA PRO A 193 -3.28 13.56 9.18
C PRO A 193 -2.43 14.74 9.64
N ALA A 194 -2.85 15.42 10.72
CA ALA A 194 -2.12 16.55 11.29
C ALA A 194 -0.81 16.10 11.97
N ASP A 195 -0.82 14.99 12.69
CA ASP A 195 0.36 14.44 13.34
C ASP A 195 1.33 13.88 12.29
N TYR A 196 0.82 13.22 11.26
CA TYR A 196 1.61 12.77 10.12
C TYR A 196 2.32 13.93 9.42
N ARG A 197 1.60 15.05 9.16
CA ARG A 197 2.17 16.28 8.60
C ARG A 197 3.27 16.89 9.47
N LYS A 198 3.10 16.92 10.80
CA LYS A 198 4.10 17.44 11.74
C LYS A 198 5.36 16.59 11.73
N TRP A 199 5.21 15.29 11.82
CA TRP A 199 6.34 14.37 11.82
C TRP A 199 7.16 14.47 10.53
N TYR A 200 6.52 14.42 9.38
CA TYR A 200 7.22 14.49 8.09
C TYR A 200 8.03 15.77 7.93
N ARG A 201 7.62 16.87 8.57
CA ARG A 201 8.33 18.15 8.55
C ARG A 201 9.43 18.27 9.60
N GLY A 202 9.75 17.24 10.31
CA GLY A 202 10.74 17.28 11.39
C GLY A 202 10.30 18.12 12.60
N LEU A 203 9.00 18.37 12.77
CA LEU A 203 8.43 19.08 13.91
C LEU A 203 8.07 18.13 15.07
N SER A 204 8.29 16.84 14.91
CA SER A 204 8.09 15.78 15.90
C SER A 204 9.17 14.74 15.69
N ASP A 205 9.92 14.42 16.75
CA ASP A 205 11.02 13.45 16.72
C ASP A 205 10.52 12.00 16.68
N GLU A 206 9.26 11.76 17.07
CA GLU A 206 8.67 10.43 17.10
C GLU A 206 7.80 10.16 15.85
N CYS A 207 8.03 9.03 15.16
CA CYS A 207 7.20 8.57 14.08
C CYS A 207 5.78 8.22 14.61
N PRO A 208 4.72 8.92 14.21
CA PRO A 208 3.39 8.69 14.78
C PRO A 208 2.77 7.37 14.35
N ILE A 209 3.27 6.75 13.28
CA ILE A 209 2.82 5.45 12.77
C ILE A 209 3.18 4.35 13.78
N ILE A 210 4.38 4.42 14.38
CA ILE A 210 4.87 3.44 15.36
C ILE A 210 4.23 3.66 16.75
N THR A 211 4.00 4.93 17.13
CA THR A 211 3.43 5.26 18.45
C THR A 211 1.91 5.12 18.53
N GLY A 212 1.20 5.09 17.38
CA GLY A 212 -0.26 4.94 17.32
C GLY A 212 -0.76 3.63 17.92
N GLU A 213 -0.06 2.54 17.66
CA GLU A 213 -0.41 1.21 18.17
C GLU A 213 -0.22 1.06 19.69
N ASN A 214 0.84 1.69 20.23
CA ASN A 214 1.10 1.65 21.67
C ASN A 214 0.09 2.45 22.51
N LYS A 215 -0.62 3.44 21.95
CA LYS A 215 -1.60 4.24 22.70
C LYS A 215 -2.96 3.55 22.85
N GLU A 216 -3.42 2.80 21.86
CA GLU A 216 -4.67 2.04 21.99
C GLU A 216 -4.50 0.77 22.83
N GLU A 217 -3.35 0.11 22.73
CA GLU A 217 -3.00 -0.99 23.63
C GLU A 217 -2.76 -0.49 25.07
N SER A 218 -2.06 0.63 25.23
CA SER A 218 -1.87 1.25 26.56
C SER A 218 -3.19 1.71 27.19
N ALA A 219 -4.15 2.21 26.39
CA ALA A 219 -5.48 2.59 26.89
C ALA A 219 -6.36 1.37 27.23
N LYS A 220 -6.19 0.24 26.53
CA LYS A 220 -6.86 -1.04 26.83
C LYS A 220 -6.16 -1.78 27.96
N VAL A 221 -4.83 -1.70 28.02
CA VAL A 221 -3.99 -2.30 29.07
C VAL A 221 -4.17 -1.55 30.39
N SER A 222 -4.22 -0.21 30.40
CA SER A 222 -4.47 0.54 31.64
C SER A 222 -5.85 0.30 32.24
N LYS A 223 -6.82 -0.22 31.47
CA LYS A 223 -8.12 -0.70 31.95
C LYS A 223 -8.14 -2.18 32.35
N LYS A 224 -7.16 -2.98 31.86
CA LYS A 224 -7.06 -4.42 32.15
C LYS A 224 -5.93 -4.78 33.12
N ASP A 225 -4.84 -4.01 33.17
CA ASP A 225 -3.66 -4.35 33.97
C ASP A 225 -3.57 -3.67 35.33
N LYS A 226 -4.68 -3.64 36.04
CA LYS A 226 -4.53 -3.91 37.47
C LYS A 226 -4.31 -5.42 37.75
N LYS A 227 -4.08 -6.24 36.74
CA LYS A 227 -3.60 -7.65 36.84
C LYS A 227 -2.77 -8.07 35.62
N GLY A 228 -1.46 -8.04 35.75
CA GLY A 228 -0.48 -9.04 35.29
C GLY A 228 -0.01 -9.12 33.84
N LYS A 229 1.25 -8.71 33.58
CA LYS A 229 2.33 -9.27 32.74
C LYS A 229 2.29 -9.24 31.20
N SER A 230 3.23 -8.46 30.67
CA SER A 230 4.22 -8.66 29.56
C SER A 230 3.89 -9.53 28.33
N GLY A 231 4.04 -8.97 27.12
CA GLY A 231 4.22 -9.67 25.85
C GLY A 231 4.19 -8.72 24.65
N LYS A 232 5.31 -8.62 23.94
CA LYS A 232 5.48 -7.84 22.69
C LYS A 232 4.77 -8.54 21.54
N ASN A 233 3.95 -7.81 20.76
CA ASN A 233 3.44 -8.28 19.47
C ASN A 233 3.53 -7.16 18.43
N VAL A 234 4.20 -7.44 17.31
CA VAL A 234 4.29 -6.60 16.11
C VAL A 234 3.13 -6.99 15.18
N PRO A 235 2.42 -6.04 14.57
CA PRO A 235 1.26 -6.34 13.71
C PRO A 235 1.64 -7.07 12.43
N SER A 236 0.83 -8.05 12.04
CA SER A 236 1.08 -9.01 10.96
C SER A 236 1.00 -8.45 9.53
N TYR A 237 0.74 -7.16 9.31
CA TYR A 237 0.70 -6.51 8.00
C TYR A 237 1.94 -5.65 7.69
N LEU A 238 2.91 -5.64 8.60
CA LEU A 238 4.25 -5.07 8.40
C LEU A 238 5.32 -6.17 8.23
N LEU A 239 4.90 -7.42 8.13
CA LEU A 239 5.75 -8.56 7.78
C LEU A 239 5.41 -9.07 6.39
#